data_af02ca871505bf29b9f5cad888fcf666
#
_entry.id   af02ca871505bf29b9f5cad888fcf666
#
_cell.length_a   1.000
_cell.length_b   1.000
_cell.length_c   1.000
_cell.angle_alpha   90.00
_cell.angle_beta   90.00
_cell.angle_gamma   90.00
#
_symmetry.space_group_name_H-M   'P 1'
#
loop_
_entity.id
_entity.type
_entity.pdbx_description
1 polymer ?
#
loop_
_entity_poly.entity_id
_entity_poly.type
_entity_poly.pdbx_seq_one_letter_code
_entity_poly.pdbx_strand_id
1 'polypeptide(L)'
;DQEYMVWIDVTEEFVKNNTGSDPVTKETEEAMDCIPDGRKKNTVVVLGADHMGEGDEKLGRMLMKGFVYALTQTDQLPKTILLYNSGAYLSCEGSDSLEDLKTLEAEGVEVMTCGTCLNHYGLSEKLAVGSVTNMYVIAQTMMEADHIVKP
;
A
#
# COMPACT_ATOMS: atom_id res chain seq x y z
N ASP A 1 -30.45 -21.93 8.81
CA ASP A 1 -29.15 -22.38 8.27
C ASP A 1 -29.43 -23.48 7.26
N GLN A 2 -29.28 -23.16 5.97
CA GLN A 2 -29.34 -24.12 4.87
C GLN A 2 -27.94 -24.49 4.49
N GLU A 3 -27.54 -25.71 4.85
CA GLU A 3 -26.30 -26.33 4.36
C GLU A 3 -26.56 -26.87 2.94
N TYR A 4 -25.76 -26.40 1.99
CA TYR A 4 -25.77 -26.96 0.63
C TYR A 4 -24.65 -28.00 0.52
N MET A 5 -25.03 -29.27 0.35
CA MET A 5 -24.09 -30.33 -0.03
C MET A 5 -24.01 -30.43 -1.54
N VAL A 6 -22.83 -30.30 -2.09
CA VAL A 6 -22.56 -30.56 -3.53
C VAL A 6 -21.95 -31.94 -3.66
N TRP A 7 -22.62 -32.83 -4.38
CA TRP A 7 -22.10 -34.15 -4.74
C TRP A 7 -21.47 -34.10 -6.11
N ILE A 8 -20.22 -34.51 -6.21
CA ILE A 8 -19.52 -34.65 -7.48
C ILE A 8 -19.35 -36.16 -7.74
N ASP A 9 -20.04 -36.68 -8.74
CA ASP A 9 -19.86 -38.07 -9.22
C ASP A 9 -18.64 -38.12 -10.13
N VAL A 10 -17.58 -38.79 -9.66
CA VAL A 10 -16.38 -39.06 -10.46
C VAL A 10 -16.53 -40.46 -11.07
N THR A 11 -16.75 -40.53 -12.37
CA THR A 11 -16.86 -41.80 -13.07
C THR A 11 -15.51 -42.51 -13.18
N GLU A 12 -15.52 -43.86 -13.16
CA GLU A 12 -14.29 -44.67 -13.28
C GLU A 12 -13.48 -44.38 -14.56
N GLU A 13 -14.12 -43.87 -15.60
CA GLU A 13 -13.46 -43.45 -16.84
C GLU A 13 -12.56 -42.24 -16.68
N PHE A 14 -12.93 -41.30 -15.78
CA PHE A 14 -12.11 -40.12 -15.47
C PHE A 14 -10.82 -40.51 -14.76
N VAL A 15 -10.87 -41.51 -13.88
CA VAL A 15 -9.72 -42.01 -13.13
C VAL A 15 -8.73 -42.73 -14.05
N LYS A 16 -9.23 -43.51 -15.06
CA LYS A 16 -8.37 -44.27 -15.99
C LYS A 16 -7.61 -43.41 -17.00
N ASN A 17 -8.16 -42.25 -17.36
CA ASN A 17 -7.52 -41.34 -18.33
C ASN A 17 -6.45 -40.38 -17.70
N ASN A 18 -6.34 -40.35 -16.38
CA ASN A 18 -5.35 -39.52 -15.67
C ASN A 18 -4.19 -40.30 -15.03
N THR A 19 -4.10 -41.63 -15.28
CA THR A 19 -2.92 -42.41 -14.88
C THR A 19 -1.93 -42.53 -16.03
N GLY A 20 -1.49 -41.43 -16.59
CA GLY A 20 -0.35 -41.36 -17.48
C GLY A 20 0.94 -41.47 -16.67
N SER A 21 1.60 -42.61 -16.83
CA SER A 21 2.90 -42.90 -16.24
C SER A 21 4.00 -42.11 -16.95
N ASP A 22 4.38 -40.97 -16.40
CA ASP A 22 5.72 -40.43 -16.61
C ASP A 22 6.44 -40.39 -15.26
N PRO A 23 7.75 -40.74 -15.20
CA PRO A 23 8.46 -40.79 -13.96
C PRO A 23 8.71 -39.36 -13.44
N VAL A 24 7.85 -38.93 -12.53
CA VAL A 24 8.04 -37.70 -11.78
C VAL A 24 9.27 -37.89 -10.89
N THR A 25 10.37 -37.28 -11.27
CA THR A 25 11.50 -37.03 -10.41
C THR A 25 10.99 -36.43 -9.10
N LYS A 26 11.46 -37.01 -7.99
CA LYS A 26 11.23 -36.52 -6.65
C LYS A 26 11.86 -35.13 -6.49
N GLU A 27 11.13 -34.11 -6.83
CA GLU A 27 11.37 -32.74 -6.41
C GLU A 27 10.09 -32.22 -5.79
N THR A 28 10.12 -32.11 -4.47
CA THR A 28 9.29 -31.29 -3.58
C THR A 28 7.80 -31.27 -3.93
N GLU A 29 7.03 -32.11 -3.24
CA GLU A 29 5.64 -31.80 -2.88
C GLU A 29 5.65 -30.55 -1.96
N GLU A 30 6.02 -29.40 -2.50
CA GLU A 30 5.56 -28.15 -1.93
C GLU A 30 4.08 -28.05 -2.31
N ALA A 31 3.23 -28.12 -1.29
CA ALA A 31 1.83 -27.82 -1.39
C ALA A 31 1.68 -26.61 -2.32
N MET A 32 0.98 -26.78 -3.47
CA MET A 32 0.41 -25.67 -4.19
C MET A 32 -0.71 -25.12 -3.32
N ASP A 33 -0.29 -24.49 -2.21
CA ASP A 33 -1.08 -23.48 -1.58
C ASP A 33 -1.40 -22.48 -2.69
N CYS A 34 -2.64 -22.06 -2.83
CA CYS A 34 -3.00 -20.90 -3.62
C CYS A 34 -2.32 -19.70 -2.97
N ILE A 35 -1.01 -19.56 -3.19
CA ILE A 35 -0.27 -18.37 -2.84
C ILE A 35 -0.86 -17.29 -3.75
N PRO A 36 -1.64 -16.36 -3.21
CA PRO A 36 -2.01 -15.19 -3.98
C PRO A 36 -0.70 -14.60 -4.44
N ASP A 37 -0.49 -14.58 -5.75
CA ASP A 37 0.65 -14.07 -6.49
C ASP A 37 1.69 -13.44 -5.53
N GLY A 38 2.80 -14.14 -5.21
CA GLY A 38 3.78 -13.74 -4.21
C GLY A 38 4.53 -12.44 -4.53
N ARG A 39 4.03 -11.65 -5.48
CA ARG A 39 4.37 -10.26 -5.69
C ARG A 39 3.85 -9.45 -4.52
N LYS A 40 4.74 -8.81 -3.79
CA LYS A 40 4.36 -7.75 -2.86
C LYS A 40 3.46 -6.79 -3.63
N LYS A 41 2.20 -6.66 -3.21
CA LYS A 41 1.25 -5.74 -3.83
C LYS A 41 1.87 -4.35 -3.83
N ASN A 42 1.83 -3.69 -5.00
CA ASN A 42 2.23 -2.28 -5.12
C ASN A 42 1.13 -1.42 -4.48
N THR A 43 1.16 -1.30 -3.14
CA THR A 43 0.23 -0.46 -2.41
C THR A 43 0.79 0.95 -2.34
N VAL A 44 -0.02 1.92 -2.76
CA VAL A 44 0.29 3.35 -2.71
C VAL A 44 -0.65 4.03 -1.72
N VAL A 45 -0.09 4.76 -0.76
CA VAL A 45 -0.84 5.61 0.16
C VAL A 45 -0.84 7.04 -0.34
N VAL A 46 -2.00 7.68 -0.39
CA VAL A 46 -2.16 9.05 -0.90
C VAL A 46 -2.67 9.96 0.20
N LEU A 47 -1.82 10.87 0.65
CA LEU A 47 -2.14 11.86 1.67
C LEU A 47 -2.40 13.22 1.01
N GLY A 48 -3.66 13.46 0.66
CA GLY A 48 -4.10 14.69 -0.02
C GLY A 48 -4.42 15.85 0.92
N ALA A 49 -4.47 15.60 2.22
CA ALA A 49 -4.72 16.59 3.26
C ALA A 49 -3.85 16.32 4.49
N ASP A 50 -3.69 17.31 5.35
CA ASP A 50 -3.01 17.18 6.64
C ASP A 50 -3.95 16.66 7.77
N HIS A 51 -5.19 16.33 7.41
CA HIS A 51 -6.22 15.80 8.29
C HIS A 51 -7.08 14.74 7.59
N MET A 52 -7.78 13.92 8.35
CA MET A 52 -8.74 12.91 7.87
C MET A 52 -10.17 13.38 8.09
N GLY A 53 -10.98 13.22 7.02
CA GLY A 53 -12.41 13.51 7.06
C GLY A 53 -12.76 15.00 6.97
N GLU A 54 -14.06 15.29 6.86
CA GLU A 54 -14.63 16.62 6.61
C GLU A 54 -15.26 17.23 7.88
N GLY A 55 -14.98 16.65 9.05
CA GLY A 55 -15.59 17.07 10.33
C GLY A 55 -14.75 18.10 11.08
N ASP A 56 -14.50 17.83 12.37
CA ASP A 56 -13.68 18.69 13.21
C ASP A 56 -12.20 18.62 12.79
N GLU A 57 -11.62 19.74 12.46
CA GLU A 57 -10.23 19.83 11.93
C GLU A 57 -9.19 19.32 12.94
N LYS A 58 -9.38 19.63 14.24
CA LYS A 58 -8.45 19.18 15.28
C LYS A 58 -8.49 17.66 15.43
N LEU A 59 -9.69 17.09 15.41
CA LEU A 59 -9.86 15.65 15.42
C LEU A 59 -9.26 15.03 14.15
N GLY A 60 -9.51 15.61 12.98
CA GLY A 60 -8.97 15.15 11.71
C GLY A 60 -7.45 15.09 11.68
N ARG A 61 -6.75 16.09 12.28
CA ARG A 61 -5.28 16.08 12.42
C ARG A 61 -4.80 14.99 13.37
N MET A 62 -5.49 14.75 14.48
CA MET A 62 -5.18 13.66 15.40
C MET A 62 -5.35 12.29 14.71
N LEU A 63 -6.40 12.13 13.92
CA LEU A 63 -6.64 10.90 13.15
C LEU A 63 -5.58 10.67 12.08
N MET A 64 -5.17 11.72 11.36
CA MET A 64 -4.11 11.63 10.35
C MET A 64 -2.77 11.21 10.99
N LYS A 65 -2.40 11.79 12.12
CA LYS A 65 -1.21 11.37 12.88
C LYS A 65 -1.31 9.90 13.28
N GLY A 66 -2.45 9.47 13.83
CA GLY A 66 -2.70 8.08 14.19
C GLY A 66 -2.64 7.12 12.99
N PHE A 67 -3.13 7.56 11.83
CA PHE A 67 -3.07 6.80 10.59
C PHE A 67 -1.63 6.59 10.12
N VAL A 68 -0.81 7.66 10.05
CA VAL A 68 0.60 7.55 9.65
C VAL A 68 1.38 6.67 10.61
N TYR A 69 1.17 6.83 11.93
CA TYR A 69 1.74 5.93 12.93
C TYR A 69 1.31 4.47 12.70
N ALA A 70 0.03 4.22 12.46
CA ALA A 70 -0.48 2.86 12.24
C ALA A 70 0.19 2.19 11.02
N LEU A 71 0.54 2.94 9.97
CA LEU A 71 1.27 2.40 8.82
C LEU A 71 2.62 1.80 9.23
N THR A 72 3.32 2.36 10.22
CA THR A 72 4.61 1.83 10.71
C THR A 72 4.44 0.49 11.44
N GLN A 73 3.21 0.13 11.83
CA GLN A 73 2.89 -1.07 12.62
C GLN A 73 2.24 -2.16 11.77
N THR A 74 2.01 -1.93 10.48
CA THR A 74 1.41 -2.93 9.58
C THR A 74 2.44 -3.98 9.15
N ASP A 75 2.01 -5.23 8.99
CA ASP A 75 2.86 -6.33 8.52
C ASP A 75 3.38 -6.11 7.09
N GLN A 76 2.61 -5.39 6.28
CA GLN A 76 2.97 -5.03 4.90
C GLN A 76 2.98 -3.52 4.76
N LEU A 77 4.17 -2.97 4.60
CA LEU A 77 4.34 -1.53 4.36
C LEU A 77 3.89 -1.17 2.93
N PRO A 78 3.36 0.05 2.72
CA PRO A 78 3.13 0.56 1.38
C PRO A 78 4.47 0.68 0.63
N LYS A 79 4.42 0.56 -0.70
CA LYS A 79 5.59 0.81 -1.53
C LYS A 79 5.92 2.30 -1.61
N THR A 80 4.87 3.13 -1.73
CA THR A 80 5.02 4.57 -1.93
C THR A 80 3.97 5.34 -1.13
N ILE A 81 4.36 6.48 -0.58
CA ILE A 81 3.48 7.48 0.02
C ILE A 81 3.57 8.75 -0.80
N LEU A 82 2.43 9.20 -1.33
CA LEU A 82 2.30 10.42 -2.12
C LEU A 82 1.64 11.52 -1.29
N LEU A 83 2.29 12.68 -1.22
CA LEU A 83 1.78 13.83 -0.48
C LEU A 83 1.54 15.01 -1.43
N TYR A 84 0.34 15.55 -1.41
CA TYR A 84 -0.01 16.76 -2.18
C TYR A 84 -1.05 17.59 -1.44
N ASN A 85 -1.37 18.80 -1.98
CA ASN A 85 -2.22 19.77 -1.33
C ASN A 85 -1.71 20.02 0.11
N SER A 86 -2.60 20.15 1.12
CA SER A 86 -2.17 20.34 2.52
C SER A 86 -1.47 19.12 3.13
N GLY A 87 -1.58 17.93 2.52
CA GLY A 87 -0.77 16.76 2.89
C GLY A 87 0.74 17.02 2.81
N ALA A 88 1.20 17.99 2.01
CA ALA A 88 2.60 18.41 1.95
C ALA A 88 3.16 18.88 3.30
N TYR A 89 2.33 19.40 4.19
CA TYR A 89 2.76 19.77 5.54
C TYR A 89 3.28 18.59 6.35
N LEU A 90 2.76 17.38 6.10
CA LEU A 90 3.12 16.18 6.87
C LEU A 90 4.59 15.78 6.70
N SER A 91 5.21 16.07 5.55
CA SER A 91 6.62 15.76 5.24
C SER A 91 7.60 16.87 5.61
N CYS A 92 7.10 17.99 6.17
CA CYS A 92 7.91 19.16 6.46
C CYS A 92 8.24 19.30 7.94
N GLU A 93 9.24 20.13 8.24
CA GLU A 93 9.62 20.50 9.61
C GLU A 93 8.41 20.99 10.42
N GLY A 94 8.30 20.52 11.66
CA GLY A 94 7.22 20.87 12.58
C GLY A 94 5.97 19.98 12.45
N SER A 95 5.97 18.98 11.55
CA SER A 95 4.89 18.01 11.46
C SER A 95 4.95 17.00 12.61
N ASP A 96 3.80 16.72 13.22
CA ASP A 96 3.65 15.68 14.24
C ASP A 96 3.83 14.25 13.68
N SER A 97 3.73 14.06 12.35
CA SER A 97 3.89 12.78 11.65
C SER A 97 5.30 12.59 11.06
N LEU A 98 6.21 13.55 11.26
CA LEU A 98 7.50 13.56 10.58
C LEU A 98 8.36 12.36 10.94
N GLU A 99 8.44 12.00 12.22
CA GLU A 99 9.28 10.89 12.68
C GLU A 99 8.73 9.53 12.21
N ASP A 100 7.41 9.38 12.12
CA ASP A 100 6.79 8.17 11.59
C ASP A 100 7.05 8.03 10.09
N LEU A 101 6.99 9.13 9.31
CA LEU A 101 7.33 9.13 7.89
C LEU A 101 8.82 8.81 7.66
N LYS A 102 9.73 9.32 8.50
CA LYS A 102 11.16 8.96 8.44
C LYS A 102 11.40 7.48 8.75
N THR A 103 10.66 6.92 9.70
CA THR A 103 10.71 5.50 10.01
C THR A 103 10.28 4.66 8.80
N LEU A 104 9.18 5.02 8.15
CA LEU A 104 8.71 4.36 6.93
C LEU A 104 9.74 4.46 5.79
N GLU A 105 10.34 5.64 5.59
CA GLU A 105 11.40 5.84 4.59
C GLU A 105 12.63 4.97 4.89
N ALA A 106 13.05 4.89 6.16
CA ALA A 106 14.18 4.05 6.57
C ALA A 106 13.93 2.54 6.33
N GLU A 107 12.66 2.13 6.34
CA GLU A 107 12.23 0.77 6.01
C GLU A 107 12.01 0.53 4.51
N GLY A 108 12.33 1.51 3.68
CA GLY A 108 12.32 1.41 2.22
C GLY A 108 11.03 1.86 1.55
N VAL A 109 10.13 2.54 2.29
CA VAL A 109 8.96 3.18 1.70
C VAL A 109 9.40 4.45 0.97
N GLU A 110 8.99 4.61 -0.29
CA GLU A 110 9.28 5.81 -1.06
C GLU A 110 8.30 6.92 -0.67
N VAL A 111 8.81 8.02 -0.10
CA VAL A 111 8.00 9.17 0.29
C VAL A 111 8.20 10.29 -0.74
N MET A 112 7.13 10.74 -1.39
CA MET A 112 7.18 11.76 -2.44
C MET A 112 6.18 12.90 -2.18
N THR A 113 6.67 14.13 -2.20
CA THR A 113 5.86 15.34 -1.97
C THR A 113 5.80 16.21 -3.22
N CYS A 114 4.60 16.66 -3.57
CA CYS A 114 4.34 17.51 -4.73
C CYS A 114 5.07 18.87 -4.62
N GLY A 115 5.99 19.13 -5.53
CA GLY A 115 6.76 20.37 -5.56
C GLY A 115 5.90 21.62 -5.75
N THR A 116 4.84 21.55 -6.55
CA THR A 116 3.88 22.65 -6.71
C THR A 116 3.23 23.01 -5.38
N CYS A 117 2.89 22.01 -4.55
CA CYS A 117 2.29 22.25 -3.24
C CYS A 117 3.30 22.83 -2.25
N LEU A 118 4.53 22.31 -2.24
CA LEU A 118 5.61 22.87 -1.44
C LEU A 118 5.84 24.36 -1.77
N ASN A 119 5.89 24.70 -3.05
CA ASN A 119 6.05 26.09 -3.50
C ASN A 119 4.86 26.96 -3.08
N HIS A 120 3.64 26.46 -3.29
CA HIS A 120 2.41 27.22 -2.96
C HIS A 120 2.32 27.57 -1.48
N TYR A 121 2.69 26.63 -0.61
CA TYR A 121 2.65 26.82 0.85
C TYR A 121 3.95 27.39 1.44
N GLY A 122 4.97 27.71 0.62
CA GLY A 122 6.26 28.20 1.09
C GLY A 122 7.04 27.19 1.93
N LEU A 123 6.92 25.90 1.59
CA LEU A 123 7.49 24.77 2.34
C LEU A 123 8.73 24.16 1.67
N SER A 124 9.20 24.70 0.53
CA SER A 124 10.28 24.09 -0.26
C SER A 124 11.57 23.87 0.54
N GLU A 125 11.93 24.83 1.42
CA GLU A 125 13.11 24.74 2.27
C GLU A 125 12.86 23.96 3.59
N LYS A 126 11.63 23.55 3.83
CA LYS A 126 11.20 22.85 5.06
C LYS A 126 10.96 21.37 4.87
N LEU A 127 11.11 20.87 3.64
CA LEU A 127 10.98 19.44 3.39
C LEU A 127 12.01 18.67 4.21
N ALA A 128 11.57 17.75 5.07
CA ALA A 128 12.42 17.08 6.05
C ALA A 128 12.41 15.54 5.91
N VAL A 129 11.56 15.01 5.04
CA VAL A 129 11.51 13.58 4.69
C VAL A 129 11.05 13.40 3.25
N GLY A 130 11.60 12.40 2.58
CA GLY A 130 11.25 12.05 1.21
C GLY A 130 11.87 12.96 0.15
N SER A 131 11.31 12.89 -1.05
CA SER A 131 11.76 13.61 -2.23
C SER A 131 10.67 14.49 -2.82
N VAL A 132 11.10 15.51 -3.58
CA VAL A 132 10.17 16.36 -4.34
C VAL A 132 9.77 15.66 -5.63
N THR A 133 8.48 15.64 -5.93
CA THR A 133 7.95 15.10 -7.17
C THR A 133 7.00 16.07 -7.88
N ASN A 134 6.50 15.68 -9.03
CA ASN A 134 5.55 16.45 -9.83
C ASN A 134 4.25 15.66 -10.08
N MET A 135 3.23 16.34 -10.59
CA MET A 135 1.91 15.73 -10.80
C MET A 135 1.93 14.59 -11.83
N TYR A 136 2.83 14.61 -12.81
CA TYR A 136 2.97 13.54 -13.79
C TYR A 136 3.40 12.22 -13.09
N VAL A 137 4.44 12.29 -12.26
CA VAL A 137 4.92 11.11 -11.49
C VAL A 137 3.86 10.64 -10.50
N ILE A 138 3.17 11.57 -9.80
CA ILE A 138 2.07 11.23 -8.89
C ILE A 138 0.99 10.45 -9.64
N ALA A 139 0.54 10.97 -10.79
CA ALA A 139 -0.50 10.31 -11.58
C ALA A 139 -0.05 8.94 -12.09
N GLN A 140 1.17 8.83 -12.61
CA GLN A 140 1.73 7.58 -13.09
C GLN A 140 1.82 6.54 -11.97
N THR A 141 2.37 6.91 -10.80
CA THR A 141 2.48 6.02 -9.64
C THR A 141 1.11 5.50 -9.18
N MET A 142 0.09 6.37 -9.19
CA MET A 142 -1.29 5.98 -8.86
C MET A 142 -1.88 5.03 -9.91
N MET A 143 -1.61 5.24 -11.20
CA MET A 143 -2.10 4.37 -12.29
C MET A 143 -1.44 3.00 -12.31
N GLU A 144 -0.20 2.89 -11.83
CA GLU A 144 0.58 1.64 -11.75
C GLU A 144 0.37 0.89 -10.43
N ALA A 145 -0.40 1.45 -9.49
CA ALA A 145 -0.67 0.84 -8.21
C ALA A 145 -1.65 -0.33 -8.33
N ASP A 146 -1.35 -1.45 -7.65
CA ASP A 146 -2.31 -2.55 -7.48
C ASP A 146 -3.41 -2.17 -6.48
N HIS A 147 -3.07 -1.32 -5.51
CA HIS A 147 -3.98 -0.86 -4.47
C HIS A 147 -3.64 0.55 -4.02
N ILE A 148 -4.67 1.40 -3.90
CA ILE A 148 -4.55 2.78 -3.42
C ILE A 148 -5.31 2.93 -2.11
N VAL A 149 -4.62 3.45 -1.09
CA VAL A 149 -5.23 3.83 0.19
C VAL A 149 -5.22 5.36 0.28
N LYS A 150 -6.40 5.95 0.43
CA LYS A 150 -6.56 7.40 0.59
C LYS A 150 -7.48 7.65 1.77
N PRO A 151 -6.94 8.05 2.93
CA PRO A 151 -7.71 8.34 4.13
C PRO A 151 -8.52 9.62 4.04
#